data_1e42ea71b02279e33420a8059e84f2e0
#
_entry.id   1e42ea71b02279e33420a8059e84f2e0
#
_cell.length_a   1.000
_cell.length_b   1.000
_cell.length_c   1.000
_cell.angle_alpha   90.00
_cell.angle_beta   90.00
_cell.angle_gamma   90.00
#
_symmetry.space_group_name_H-M   'P 1'
#
loop_
_entity.id
_entity.type
_entity.pdbx_description
1 polymer ?
#
loop_
_entity_poly.entity_id
_entity_poly.type
_entity_poly.pdbx_seq_one_letter_code
_entity_poly.pdbx_strand_id
1 'polypeptide(L)'
;MTSVTSSTSRVVTDSPVVVALDYNNRDAALAFVDGIDPRDCRLKVGKEMFTLFGPQIVRDLHQRGFDVFLDLKFHDIPNTTAHAVAAAAELGVWMVNVHASGGARMMTAAREALVPCGTDAPLPVP
;
A
#
# COMPACT_ATOMS: atom_id res chain seq x y z
N MET A 1 1.17 -16.96 13.26
CA MET A 1 1.74 -16.77 12.92
C MET A 1 1.93 -16.60 12.70
N THR A 2 1.58 -16.87 12.75
CA THR A 2 2.03 -16.61 12.41
C THR A 2 2.01 -16.40 11.81
N SER A 3 1.66 -16.52 11.71
CA SER A 3 1.95 -16.27 11.02
C SER A 3 1.90 -16.07 10.33
N VAL A 4 1.40 -16.14 10.39
CA VAL A 4 1.67 -15.95 9.75
C VAL A 4 1.81 -15.72 9.18
N THR A 5 1.46 -15.95 9.30
CA THR A 5 1.88 -15.76 8.82
C THR A 5 2.34 -15.68 8.24
N SER A 6 2.21 -15.98 8.06
CA SER A 6 2.92 -15.91 7.73
C SER A 6 3.60 -15.72 7.24
N SER A 7 3.24 -16.40 7.46
CA SER A 7 4.01 -16.17 7.03
C SER A 7 4.76 -15.63 6.12
N THR A 8 4.32 -15.20 5.38
CA THR A 8 5.28 -14.49 4.60
C THR A 8 5.79 -13.30 5.37
N SER A 9 6.94 -13.43 5.90
CA SER A 9 7.58 -12.34 6.60
C SER A 9 8.11 -11.37 5.57
N ARG A 10 7.64 -10.13 5.62
CA ARG A 10 8.27 -9.08 4.85
C ARG A 10 9.58 -8.69 5.48
N VAL A 11 10.55 -8.35 4.64
CA VAL A 11 11.84 -7.91 5.12
C VAL A 11 11.70 -6.49 5.67
N VAL A 12 12.20 -6.27 6.87
CA VAL A 12 12.24 -4.92 7.45
C VAL A 12 13.32 -4.13 6.75
N THR A 13 12.99 -2.92 6.31
CA THR A 13 13.98 -2.05 5.70
C THR A 13 13.90 -0.65 6.30
N ASP A 14 15.08 -0.06 6.52
CA ASP A 14 15.22 1.32 6.95
C ASP A 14 15.54 2.24 5.77
N SER A 15 15.61 1.71 4.57
CA SER A 15 15.95 2.52 3.40
C SER A 15 14.86 3.56 3.14
N PRO A 16 15.24 4.82 2.84
CA PRO A 16 14.27 5.84 2.45
C PRO A 16 13.82 5.70 1.00
N VAL A 17 14.36 4.74 0.26
CA VAL A 17 14.07 4.59 -1.17
C VAL A 17 12.74 3.89 -1.37
N VAL A 18 11.88 4.49 -2.20
CA VAL A 18 10.65 3.87 -2.66
C VAL A 18 10.70 3.86 -4.18
N VAL A 19 10.63 2.67 -4.76
CA VAL A 19 10.67 2.52 -6.22
C VAL A 19 9.25 2.53 -6.75
N ALA A 20 8.95 3.44 -7.67
CA ALA A 20 7.65 3.50 -8.31
C ALA A 20 7.57 2.45 -9.40
N LEU A 21 6.63 1.53 -9.27
CA LEU A 21 6.35 0.56 -10.33
C LEU A 21 5.39 1.21 -11.33
N ASP A 22 5.77 1.21 -12.60
CA ASP A 22 4.98 1.85 -13.64
C ASP A 22 4.93 0.91 -14.84
N TYR A 23 4.18 -0.17 -14.68
CA TYR A 23 4.07 -1.22 -15.69
C TYR A 23 2.61 -1.45 -16.04
N ASN A 24 2.35 -1.74 -17.31
CA ASN A 24 1.02 -2.15 -17.75
C ASN A 24 0.94 -3.65 -18.01
N ASN A 25 1.96 -4.39 -17.61
CA ASN A 25 2.05 -5.84 -17.74
C ASN A 25 2.53 -6.41 -16.41
N ARG A 26 1.73 -7.33 -15.85
CA ARG A 26 2.03 -7.89 -14.53
C ARG A 26 3.34 -8.67 -14.53
N ASP A 27 3.56 -9.49 -15.56
CA ASP A 27 4.76 -10.32 -15.61
C ASP A 27 6.02 -9.47 -15.72
N ALA A 28 5.97 -8.37 -16.49
CA ALA A 28 7.09 -7.45 -16.59
C ALA A 28 7.39 -6.78 -15.26
N ALA A 29 6.35 -6.36 -14.54
CA ALA A 29 6.53 -5.75 -13.22
C ALA A 29 7.18 -6.73 -12.25
N LEU A 30 6.69 -7.96 -12.20
CA LEU A 30 7.23 -8.96 -11.29
C LEU A 30 8.64 -9.39 -11.66
N ALA A 31 8.95 -9.44 -12.95
CA ALA A 31 10.32 -9.73 -13.40
C ALA A 31 11.30 -8.65 -12.93
N PHE A 32 10.90 -7.38 -13.04
CA PHE A 32 11.71 -6.29 -12.53
C PHE A 32 11.93 -6.42 -11.02
N VAL A 33 10.85 -6.68 -10.28
CA VAL A 33 10.90 -6.78 -8.81
C VAL A 33 11.78 -7.94 -8.36
N ASP A 34 11.78 -9.04 -9.10
CA ASP A 34 12.61 -10.20 -8.76
C ASP A 34 14.09 -9.90 -8.87
N GLY A 35 14.47 -8.81 -9.55
CA GLY A 35 15.85 -8.39 -9.69
C GLY A 35 16.34 -7.43 -8.62
N ILE A 36 15.48 -7.01 -7.68
CA ILE A 36 15.86 -6.07 -6.63
C ILE A 36 15.64 -6.69 -5.26
N ASP A 37 16.30 -6.10 -4.25
CA ASP A 37 16.32 -6.65 -2.89
C ASP A 37 15.34 -5.87 -2.01
N PRO A 38 14.39 -6.55 -1.33
CA PRO A 38 13.43 -5.87 -0.46
C PRO A 38 14.09 -5.14 0.73
N ARG A 39 15.35 -5.44 1.04
CA ARG A 39 16.07 -4.70 2.08
C ARG A 39 16.50 -3.32 1.61
N ASP A 40 16.53 -3.09 0.30
CA ASP A 40 17.05 -1.86 -0.27
C ASP A 40 15.98 -0.80 -0.53
N CYS A 41 14.72 -1.20 -0.62
CA CYS A 41 13.66 -0.26 -0.99
C CYS A 41 12.28 -0.83 -0.67
N ARG A 42 11.31 0.07 -0.65
CA ARG A 42 9.89 -0.26 -0.70
C ARG A 42 9.39 -0.02 -2.11
N LEU A 43 8.19 -0.49 -2.41
CA LEU A 43 7.63 -0.36 -3.75
C LEU A 43 6.35 0.47 -3.69
N LYS A 44 6.15 1.31 -4.69
CA LYS A 44 4.93 2.09 -4.83
C LYS A 44 4.11 1.52 -5.98
N VAL A 45 2.84 1.23 -5.69
CA VAL A 45 1.86 0.82 -6.68
C VAL A 45 0.86 1.95 -6.85
N GLY A 46 0.76 2.46 -8.07
CA GLY A 46 -0.15 3.56 -8.38
C GLY A 46 -1.52 3.07 -8.85
N LYS A 47 -2.37 4.05 -9.17
CA LYS A 47 -3.76 3.79 -9.53
C LYS A 47 -3.88 2.90 -10.76
N GLU A 48 -3.07 3.12 -11.79
CA GLU A 48 -3.16 2.35 -13.03
C GLU A 48 -2.89 0.87 -12.80
N MET A 49 -1.79 0.55 -12.14
CA MET A 49 -1.45 -0.84 -11.86
C MET A 49 -2.48 -1.51 -10.96
N PHE A 50 -2.95 -0.78 -9.95
CA PHE A 50 -3.94 -1.34 -9.04
C PHE A 50 -5.27 -1.59 -9.75
N THR A 51 -5.65 -0.69 -10.66
CA THR A 51 -6.87 -0.86 -11.44
C THR A 51 -6.76 -2.03 -12.41
N LEU A 52 -5.59 -2.19 -13.05
CA LEU A 52 -5.38 -3.27 -14.01
C LEU A 52 -5.26 -4.64 -13.35
N PHE A 53 -4.55 -4.73 -12.24
CA PHE A 53 -4.16 -6.02 -11.66
C PHE A 53 -4.88 -6.34 -10.36
N GLY A 54 -5.57 -5.38 -9.77
CA GLY A 54 -6.32 -5.57 -8.54
C GLY A 54 -5.44 -5.77 -7.32
N PRO A 55 -6.06 -6.15 -6.19
CA PRO A 55 -5.32 -6.37 -4.95
C PRO A 55 -4.26 -7.46 -5.03
N GLN A 56 -4.38 -8.35 -6.00
CA GLN A 56 -3.42 -9.46 -6.12
C GLN A 56 -2.01 -8.97 -6.38
N ILE A 57 -1.83 -7.82 -7.06
CA ILE A 57 -0.49 -7.28 -7.28
C ILE A 57 0.19 -6.95 -5.94
N VAL A 58 -0.58 -6.43 -4.98
CA VAL A 58 -0.05 -6.13 -3.65
C VAL A 58 0.39 -7.43 -2.96
N ARG A 59 -0.44 -8.47 -3.04
CA ARG A 59 -0.09 -9.77 -2.44
C ARG A 59 1.14 -10.37 -3.07
N ASP A 60 1.28 -10.25 -4.39
CA ASP A 60 2.45 -10.75 -5.11
C ASP A 60 3.73 -10.08 -4.61
N LEU A 61 3.66 -8.76 -4.37
CA LEU A 61 4.81 -8.01 -3.87
C LEU A 61 5.11 -8.35 -2.41
N HIS A 62 4.08 -8.55 -1.60
CA HIS A 62 4.27 -8.98 -0.22
C HIS A 62 4.93 -10.36 -0.14
N GLN A 63 4.56 -11.26 -1.04
CA GLN A 63 5.16 -12.59 -1.08
C GLN A 63 6.64 -12.54 -1.42
N ARG A 64 7.07 -11.49 -2.10
CA ARG A 64 8.48 -11.28 -2.42
C ARG A 64 9.23 -10.52 -1.33
N GLY A 65 8.55 -10.19 -0.23
CA GLY A 65 9.17 -9.58 0.93
C GLY A 65 9.13 -8.06 0.97
N PHE A 66 8.48 -7.42 0.01
CA PHE A 66 8.45 -5.96 -0.07
C PHE A 66 7.31 -5.35 0.73
N ASP A 67 7.58 -4.21 1.36
CA ASP A 67 6.53 -3.31 1.82
C ASP A 67 6.02 -2.49 0.64
N VAL A 68 4.72 -2.21 0.64
CA VAL A 68 4.06 -1.52 -0.47
C VAL A 68 3.43 -0.22 0.00
N PHE A 69 3.72 0.84 -0.75
CA PHE A 69 3.01 2.11 -0.65
C PHE A 69 1.94 2.12 -1.74
N LEU A 70 0.67 2.13 -1.33
CA LEU A 70 -0.44 2.14 -2.26
C LEU A 70 -0.84 3.58 -2.53
N ASP A 71 -0.42 4.09 -3.69
CA ASP A 71 -0.54 5.50 -4.07
C ASP A 71 -1.78 5.70 -4.93
N LEU A 72 -2.95 5.72 -4.30
CA LEU A 72 -4.21 5.87 -5.01
C LEU A 72 -4.80 7.27 -4.87
N LYS A 73 -4.27 8.09 -3.97
CA LYS A 73 -4.70 9.47 -3.74
C LYS A 73 -6.21 9.55 -3.54
N PHE A 74 -6.71 8.77 -2.61
CA PHE A 74 -8.15 8.71 -2.34
C PHE A 74 -8.74 10.10 -2.18
N HIS A 75 -9.84 10.35 -2.87
CA HIS A 75 -10.47 11.66 -2.89
C HIS A 75 -11.97 11.46 -3.13
N ASP A 76 -12.73 11.45 -2.04
CA ASP A 76 -14.18 11.25 -2.08
C ASP A 76 -14.79 11.83 -0.81
N ILE A 77 -16.10 11.67 -0.65
CA ILE A 77 -16.75 12.09 0.59
C ILE A 77 -16.14 11.29 1.76
N PRO A 78 -16.18 11.85 2.99
CA PRO A 78 -15.45 11.25 4.10
C PRO A 78 -15.75 9.78 4.34
N ASN A 79 -17.01 9.39 4.30
CA ASN A 79 -17.37 7.99 4.59
C ASN A 79 -16.82 7.03 3.53
N THR A 80 -16.91 7.39 2.26
CA THR A 80 -16.39 6.57 1.17
C THR A 80 -14.88 6.46 1.22
N THR A 81 -14.21 7.57 1.52
CA THR A 81 -12.75 7.57 1.67
C THR A 81 -12.32 6.70 2.84
N ALA A 82 -13.04 6.77 3.97
CA ALA A 82 -12.73 5.94 5.12
C ALA A 82 -12.82 4.45 4.79
N HIS A 83 -13.86 4.05 4.07
CA HIS A 83 -14.02 2.64 3.67
C HIS A 83 -12.91 2.19 2.72
N ALA A 84 -12.51 3.06 1.78
CA ALA A 84 -11.45 2.75 0.84
C ALA A 84 -10.09 2.59 1.55
N VAL A 85 -9.79 3.48 2.49
CA VAL A 85 -8.56 3.41 3.28
C VAL A 85 -8.55 2.16 4.15
N ALA A 86 -9.67 1.83 4.78
CA ALA A 86 -9.76 0.62 5.60
C ALA A 86 -9.52 -0.63 4.75
N ALA A 87 -10.09 -0.70 3.55
CA ALA A 87 -9.88 -1.82 2.64
C ALA A 87 -8.41 -1.95 2.25
N ALA A 88 -7.75 -0.83 1.97
CA ALA A 88 -6.32 -0.83 1.65
C ALA A 88 -5.50 -1.31 2.84
N ALA A 89 -5.86 -0.87 4.04
CA ALA A 89 -5.15 -1.28 5.26
C ALA A 89 -5.27 -2.79 5.50
N GLU A 90 -6.42 -3.37 5.17
CA GLU A 90 -6.61 -4.82 5.32
C GLU A 90 -5.71 -5.64 4.39
N LEU A 91 -5.24 -5.05 3.30
CA LEU A 91 -4.24 -5.70 2.45
C LEU A 91 -2.87 -5.74 3.09
N GLY A 92 -2.66 -5.02 4.18
CA GLY A 92 -1.38 -4.98 4.88
C GLY A 92 -0.37 -4.04 4.27
N VAL A 93 -0.81 -3.05 3.49
CA VAL A 93 0.13 -2.09 2.88
C VAL A 93 0.85 -1.28 3.94
N TRP A 94 2.09 -0.90 3.62
CA TRP A 94 2.90 -0.09 4.51
C TRP A 94 2.38 1.34 4.62
N MET A 95 1.87 1.89 3.54
CA MET A 95 1.38 3.27 3.50
C MET A 95 0.32 3.42 2.41
N VAL A 96 -0.64 4.27 2.67
CA VAL A 96 -1.66 4.69 1.70
C VAL A 96 -1.81 6.20 1.81
N ASN A 97 -2.19 6.87 0.71
CA ASN A 97 -2.36 8.31 0.73
C ASN A 97 -3.77 8.73 0.34
N VAL A 98 -4.09 9.97 0.67
CA VAL A 98 -5.33 10.62 0.27
C VAL A 98 -4.99 11.95 -0.39
N HIS A 99 -5.93 12.50 -1.16
CA HIS A 99 -5.73 13.79 -1.81
C HIS A 99 -6.16 14.90 -0.86
N ALA A 100 -5.24 15.82 -0.55
CA ALA A 100 -5.50 16.86 0.46
C ALA A 100 -6.66 17.77 0.08
N SER A 101 -6.92 17.96 -1.21
CA SER A 101 -8.03 18.83 -1.65
C SER A 101 -9.41 18.27 -1.28
N GLY A 102 -9.48 17.03 -0.78
CA GLY A 102 -10.72 16.47 -0.25
C GLY A 102 -11.19 17.12 1.05
N GLY A 103 -10.32 17.88 1.72
CA GLY A 103 -10.64 18.63 2.91
C GLY A 103 -10.36 17.89 4.21
N ALA A 104 -10.44 18.67 5.30
CA ALA A 104 -10.07 18.14 6.62
C ALA A 104 -10.95 16.98 7.07
N ARG A 105 -12.25 17.04 6.78
CA ARG A 105 -13.18 15.98 7.20
C ARG A 105 -12.86 14.65 6.53
N MET A 106 -12.52 14.70 5.23
CA MET A 106 -12.13 13.50 4.49
C MET A 106 -10.83 12.93 5.04
N MET A 107 -9.84 13.78 5.28
CA MET A 107 -8.54 13.35 5.80
C MET A 107 -8.66 12.76 7.19
N THR A 108 -9.49 13.36 8.05
CA THR A 108 -9.74 12.85 9.39
C THR A 108 -10.44 11.50 9.35
N ALA A 109 -11.45 11.35 8.49
CA ALA A 109 -12.15 10.08 8.34
C ALA A 109 -11.21 8.98 7.85
N ALA A 110 -10.32 9.30 6.91
CA ALA A 110 -9.34 8.35 6.41
C ALA A 110 -8.39 7.90 7.52
N ARG A 111 -7.90 8.84 8.31
CA ARG A 111 -6.99 8.54 9.42
C ARG A 111 -7.66 7.66 10.46
N GLU A 112 -8.90 7.98 10.82
CA GLU A 112 -9.63 7.21 11.83
C GLU A 112 -9.94 5.79 11.36
N ALA A 113 -10.07 5.59 10.06
CA ALA A 113 -10.32 4.26 9.50
C ALA A 113 -9.16 3.29 9.74
N LEU A 114 -7.97 3.78 10.04
CA LEU A 114 -6.81 2.94 10.31
C LEU A 114 -6.79 2.40 11.72
N VAL A 115 -7.54 3.01 12.65
CA VAL A 115 -7.51 2.61 14.06
C VAL A 115 -7.90 1.14 14.27
N PRO A 116 -8.96 0.62 13.64
CA PRO A 116 -9.32 -0.79 13.83
C PRO A 116 -8.28 -1.76 13.28
N CYS A 117 -7.37 -1.30 12.42
CA CYS A 117 -6.36 -2.14 11.80
C CYS A 117 -5.06 -2.20 12.60
N GLY A 118 -5.03 -1.50 13.75
CA GLY A 118 -3.87 -1.48 14.63
C GLY A 118 -3.40 -0.08 14.94
N THR A 119 -2.88 0.09 16.16
CA THR A 119 -2.44 1.40 16.62
C THR A 119 -1.15 1.86 15.96
N ASP A 120 -0.41 0.93 15.38
CA ASP A 120 0.88 1.22 14.75
C ASP A 120 0.76 1.45 13.25
N ALA A 121 -0.46 1.45 12.72
CA ALA A 121 -0.66 1.70 11.30
C ALA A 121 -0.16 3.09 10.92
N PRO A 122 0.54 3.23 9.78
CA PRO A 122 0.99 4.55 9.35
C PRO A 122 -0.19 5.47 9.06
N LEU A 123 0.03 6.76 9.29
CA LEU A 123 -0.99 7.75 8.93
C LEU A 123 -1.01 7.95 7.42
N PRO A 124 -2.20 8.22 6.83
CA PRO A 124 -2.27 8.55 5.42
C PRO A 124 -1.45 9.80 5.10
N VAL A 125 -0.87 9.81 3.92
CA VAL A 125 -0.16 10.98 3.41
C VAL A 125 -1.14 11.82 2.63
N PRO A 126 -1.30 13.10 2.98
CA PRO A 126 -2.20 13.99 2.25
C PRO A 126 -1.80 14.22 0.81
#